data_a7061149b3834ecf1239f6c0c24d4695
#
_entry.id   a7061149b3834ecf1239f6c0c24d4695
#
_cell.length_a   1.000
_cell.length_b   1.000
_cell.length_c   1.000
_cell.angle_alpha   90.00
_cell.angle_beta   90.00
_cell.angle_gamma   90.00
#
_symmetry.space_group_name_H-M   'P 1'
#
loop_
_entity.id
_entity.type
_entity.pdbx_description
1 polymer ?
#
loop_
_entity_poly.entity_id
_entity_poly.type
_entity_poly.pdbx_seq_one_letter_code
_entity_poly.pdbx_strand_id
1 'polypeptide(L)'
;MENRSFYNEILTEHNVHPEFKHDLPDADIVLEGVNPNCGDDIWLKLKTDGDTITDGAFVGDGCAISQASADIMLGMIIGKKKEDALKLGDTFIKMIKGEATEDEIEGLEEASALRDISHMPARVKCAVLGWHTLSQALNGKEKK
;
A
#
# COMPACT_ATOMS: atom_id res chain seq x y z
N MET A 1 -6.83 23.65 0.85
CA MET A 1 -5.50 24.14 0.67
C MET A 1 -4.58 23.54 1.64
N GLU A 2 -4.82 23.71 2.91
CA GLU A 2 -3.95 23.12 3.90
C GLU A 2 -3.90 21.62 3.79
N ASN A 3 -5.05 21.01 3.48
CA ASN A 3 -5.08 19.56 3.34
C ASN A 3 -4.18 19.10 2.23
N ARG A 4 -4.15 19.85 1.15
CA ARG A 4 -3.34 19.48 0.01
C ARG A 4 -1.85 19.59 0.33
N SER A 5 -1.47 20.62 1.08
CA SER A 5 -0.10 20.78 1.46
C SER A 5 0.36 19.66 2.38
N PHE A 6 -0.47 19.36 3.37
CA PHE A 6 -0.17 18.29 4.31
C PHE A 6 -0.05 16.94 3.60
N TYR A 7 -0.97 16.70 2.68
CA TYR A 7 -0.97 15.50 1.86
C TYR A 7 0.36 15.37 1.10
N ASN A 8 0.80 16.45 0.49
CA ASN A 8 2.04 16.41 -0.26
C ASN A 8 3.24 16.14 0.64
N GLU A 9 3.22 16.68 1.85
CA GLU A 9 4.32 16.45 2.78
C GLU A 9 4.44 14.99 3.19
N ILE A 10 3.30 14.35 3.47
CA ILE A 10 3.33 12.95 3.86
C ILE A 10 3.84 12.09 2.71
N LEU A 11 3.34 12.33 1.50
CA LEU A 11 3.78 11.56 0.35
C LEU A 11 5.25 11.79 0.04
N THR A 12 5.70 13.02 0.18
CA THR A 12 7.09 13.35 -0.07
C THR A 12 8.00 12.63 0.91
N GLU A 13 7.60 12.60 2.18
CA GLU A 13 8.41 11.95 3.19
C GLU A 13 8.58 10.46 2.89
N HIS A 14 7.47 9.79 2.55
CA HIS A 14 7.54 8.37 2.25
C HIS A 14 8.26 8.08 0.94
N ASN A 15 8.35 9.05 0.06
CA ASN A 15 9.05 8.87 -1.19
C ASN A 15 10.55 9.16 -1.08
N VAL A 16 10.92 10.15 -0.28
CA VAL A 16 12.32 10.53 -0.12
C VAL A 16 13.02 9.64 0.92
N HIS A 17 12.30 9.31 1.98
CA HIS A 17 12.85 8.48 3.06
C HIS A 17 11.98 7.27 3.32
N PRO A 18 11.81 6.38 2.33
CA PRO A 18 10.96 5.20 2.53
C PRO A 18 11.60 4.27 3.54
N GLU A 19 10.82 3.83 4.47
CA GLU A 19 11.29 2.95 5.53
C GLU A 19 11.40 1.51 5.06
N PHE A 20 10.54 1.12 4.13
CA PHE A 20 10.40 -0.28 3.74
C PHE A 20 10.88 -0.60 2.33
N LYS A 21 11.54 0.34 1.67
CA LYS A 21 12.03 0.09 0.32
C LYS A 21 13.42 -0.52 0.39
N HIS A 22 13.46 -1.82 0.61
CA HIS A 22 14.71 -2.58 0.67
C HIS A 22 14.39 -4.04 0.44
N ASP A 23 15.41 -4.86 0.24
CA ASP A 23 15.22 -6.27 0.04
C ASP A 23 14.87 -6.95 1.37
N LEU A 24 14.21 -8.09 1.28
CA LEU A 24 13.88 -8.89 2.45
C LEU A 24 14.16 -10.35 2.08
N PRO A 25 15.41 -10.80 2.22
CA PRO A 25 15.79 -12.14 1.75
C PRO A 25 15.04 -13.28 2.45
N ASP A 26 14.58 -13.03 3.68
CA ASP A 26 13.87 -14.05 4.45
C ASP A 26 12.38 -14.10 4.13
N ALA A 27 11.91 -13.32 3.18
CA ALA A 27 10.48 -13.28 2.87
C ALA A 27 9.98 -14.65 2.46
N ASP A 28 8.82 -15.03 3.02
CA ASP A 28 8.18 -16.27 2.60
C ASP A 28 7.04 -16.01 1.63
N ILE A 29 6.69 -14.75 1.40
CA ILE A 29 5.73 -14.38 0.37
C ILE A 29 6.38 -13.30 -0.50
N VAL A 30 6.43 -13.54 -1.81
CA VAL A 30 6.98 -12.58 -2.75
C VAL A 30 6.01 -12.51 -3.92
N LEU A 31 5.56 -11.32 -4.25
CA LEU A 31 4.64 -11.16 -5.36
C LEU A 31 4.89 -9.86 -6.08
N GLU A 32 4.87 -9.93 -7.41
CA GLU A 32 5.07 -8.75 -8.24
C GLU A 32 3.75 -8.09 -8.57
N GLY A 33 3.70 -6.77 -8.45
CA GLY A 33 2.57 -5.97 -8.88
C GLY A 33 3.01 -5.02 -9.96
N VAL A 34 2.27 -4.97 -11.06
CA VAL A 34 2.64 -4.17 -12.22
C VAL A 34 1.48 -3.26 -12.63
N ASN A 35 1.79 -2.02 -12.91
CA ASN A 35 0.83 -1.09 -13.50
C ASN A 35 1.48 -0.55 -14.77
N PRO A 36 1.25 -1.19 -15.92
CA PRO A 36 1.95 -0.80 -17.13
C PRO A 36 1.62 0.58 -17.64
N ASN A 37 0.46 1.12 -17.26
CA ASN A 37 0.08 2.45 -17.71
C ASN A 37 1.00 3.53 -17.15
N CYS A 38 1.55 3.30 -15.97
CA CYS A 38 2.44 4.28 -15.33
C CYS A 38 3.87 3.77 -15.22
N GLY A 39 4.14 2.59 -15.69
CA GLY A 39 5.47 2.02 -15.58
C GLY A 39 5.83 1.55 -14.18
N ASP A 40 4.82 1.33 -13.34
CA ASP A 40 5.08 0.86 -11.97
C ASP A 40 5.31 -0.64 -11.97
N ASP A 41 6.33 -1.07 -11.26
CA ASP A 41 6.66 -2.49 -11.14
C ASP A 41 7.26 -2.68 -9.75
N ILE A 42 6.43 -3.20 -8.84
CA ILE A 42 6.80 -3.32 -7.43
C ILE A 42 6.78 -4.79 -7.03
N TRP A 43 7.83 -5.21 -6.34
CA TRP A 43 7.89 -6.55 -5.76
C TRP A 43 7.64 -6.42 -4.27
N LEU A 44 6.53 -6.99 -3.83
CA LEU A 44 6.15 -6.98 -2.41
C LEU A 44 6.71 -8.23 -1.76
N LYS A 45 7.38 -8.07 -0.63
CA LYS A 45 8.00 -9.17 0.10
C LYS A 45 7.52 -9.13 1.54
N LEU A 46 6.98 -10.23 2.00
CA LEU A 46 6.43 -10.32 3.35
C LEU A 46 7.02 -11.52 4.08
N LYS A 47 7.21 -11.33 5.37
CA LYS A 47 7.59 -12.41 6.25
C LYS A 47 6.45 -12.63 7.22
N THR A 48 6.05 -13.88 7.40
CA THR A 48 4.91 -14.20 8.24
C THR A 48 5.26 -15.27 9.26
N ASP A 49 4.48 -15.28 10.34
CA ASP A 49 4.57 -16.33 11.35
C ASP A 49 3.13 -16.72 11.63
N GLY A 50 2.70 -17.83 11.04
CA GLY A 50 1.31 -18.23 11.10
C GLY A 50 0.45 -17.18 10.41
N ASP A 51 -0.48 -16.59 11.14
CA ASP A 51 -1.38 -15.59 10.59
C ASP A 51 -0.87 -14.17 10.73
N THR A 52 0.29 -13.98 11.35
CA THR A 52 0.79 -12.65 11.63
C THR A 52 1.86 -12.24 10.62
N ILE A 53 1.77 -11.01 10.12
CA ILE A 53 2.79 -10.45 9.25
C ILE A 53 3.86 -9.84 10.16
N THR A 54 5.05 -10.44 10.15
CA THR A 54 6.10 -10.02 11.08
C THR A 54 7.07 -9.03 10.48
N ASP A 55 7.16 -8.97 9.15
CA ASP A 55 8.04 -8.01 8.50
C ASP A 55 7.57 -7.85 7.06
N GLY A 56 8.05 -6.80 6.41
CA GLY A 56 7.69 -6.56 5.03
C GLY A 56 8.59 -5.53 4.39
N ALA A 57 8.67 -5.59 3.08
CA ALA A 57 9.48 -4.65 2.31
C ALA A 57 9.00 -4.66 0.87
N PHE A 58 9.47 -3.69 0.10
CA PHE A 58 9.22 -3.70 -1.33
C PHE A 58 10.46 -3.21 -2.06
N VAL A 59 10.61 -3.68 -3.29
CA VAL A 59 11.65 -3.19 -4.17
C VAL A 59 11.02 -2.95 -5.53
N GLY A 60 11.74 -2.29 -6.41
CA GLY A 60 11.25 -2.03 -7.76
C GLY A 60 11.15 -0.55 -8.03
N ASP A 61 10.48 -0.20 -9.11
CA ASP A 61 10.36 1.17 -9.55
C ASP A 61 8.90 1.54 -9.72
N GLY A 62 8.60 2.81 -9.54
CA GLY A 62 7.25 3.28 -9.73
C GLY A 62 7.21 4.78 -9.56
N CYS A 63 6.05 5.35 -9.76
CA CYS A 63 5.89 6.79 -9.57
C CYS A 63 5.88 7.09 -8.07
N ALA A 64 5.94 8.38 -7.75
CA ALA A 64 5.96 8.80 -6.35
C ALA A 64 4.75 8.29 -5.58
N ILE A 65 3.59 8.27 -6.22
CA ILE A 65 2.36 7.83 -5.55
C ILE A 65 2.40 6.34 -5.23
N SER A 66 2.82 5.51 -6.19
CA SER A 66 2.82 4.07 -5.96
C SER A 66 3.83 3.69 -4.89
N GLN A 67 4.99 4.32 -4.89
CA GLN A 67 6.00 4.01 -3.90
C GLN A 67 5.62 4.50 -2.52
N ALA A 68 5.10 5.71 -2.42
CA ALA A 68 4.67 6.24 -1.12
C ALA A 68 3.53 5.40 -0.55
N SER A 69 2.59 5.01 -1.40
CA SER A 69 1.47 4.19 -0.95
C SER A 69 1.94 2.84 -0.42
N ALA A 70 2.89 2.20 -1.11
CA ALA A 70 3.41 0.91 -0.65
C ALA A 70 4.14 1.06 0.68
N ASP A 71 4.92 2.13 0.84
CA ASP A 71 5.65 2.36 2.08
C ASP A 71 4.68 2.58 3.25
N ILE A 72 3.66 3.40 3.03
CA ILE A 72 2.64 3.65 4.05
C ILE A 72 1.93 2.35 4.42
N MET A 73 1.56 1.57 3.41
CA MET A 73 0.88 0.30 3.63
C MET A 73 1.70 -0.62 4.55
N LEU A 74 2.98 -0.78 4.23
CA LEU A 74 3.81 -1.68 5.00
C LEU A 74 3.94 -1.22 6.45
N GLY A 75 4.01 0.08 6.68
CA GLY A 75 4.05 0.59 8.05
C GLY A 75 2.79 0.27 8.83
N MET A 76 1.67 0.08 8.14
CA MET A 76 0.42 -0.20 8.81
C MET A 76 0.18 -1.69 9.03
N ILE A 77 0.66 -2.54 8.13
CA ILE A 77 0.31 -3.96 8.21
C ILE A 77 1.31 -4.82 8.97
N ILE A 78 2.54 -4.36 9.12
CA ILE A 78 3.52 -5.15 9.86
C ILE A 78 3.09 -5.24 11.31
N GLY A 79 3.06 -6.45 11.82
CA GLY A 79 2.59 -6.72 13.18
C GLY A 79 1.12 -7.09 13.26
N LYS A 80 0.40 -7.03 12.14
CA LYS A 80 -1.01 -7.35 12.14
C LYS A 80 -1.25 -8.74 11.57
N LYS A 81 -2.43 -9.27 11.87
CA LYS A 81 -2.84 -10.53 11.29
C LYS A 81 -3.20 -10.32 9.83
N LYS A 82 -3.04 -11.36 9.02
CA LYS A 82 -3.36 -11.30 7.61
C LYS A 82 -4.80 -10.83 7.38
N GLU A 83 -5.71 -11.32 8.20
CA GLU A 83 -7.10 -10.95 8.09
C GLU A 83 -7.31 -9.45 8.30
N ASP A 84 -6.63 -8.88 9.29
CA ASP A 84 -6.74 -7.47 9.58
C ASP A 84 -6.10 -6.63 8.47
N ALA A 85 -5.00 -7.09 7.92
CA ALA A 85 -4.36 -6.41 6.80
C ALA A 85 -5.27 -6.39 5.57
N LEU A 86 -5.97 -7.50 5.32
CA LEU A 86 -6.91 -7.56 4.21
C LEU A 86 -8.07 -6.58 4.41
N LYS A 87 -8.56 -6.45 5.63
CA LYS A 87 -9.62 -5.49 5.91
C LYS A 87 -9.17 -4.06 5.69
N LEU A 88 -7.94 -3.75 6.10
CA LEU A 88 -7.38 -2.43 5.85
C LEU A 88 -7.30 -2.16 4.35
N GLY A 89 -6.89 -3.15 3.59
CA GLY A 89 -6.81 -3.01 2.15
C GLY A 89 -8.16 -2.74 1.52
N ASP A 90 -9.18 -3.46 1.96
CA ASP A 90 -10.54 -3.25 1.45
C ASP A 90 -11.00 -1.82 1.75
N THR A 91 -10.72 -1.35 2.95
CA THR A 91 -11.12 0.00 3.35
C THR A 91 -10.36 1.06 2.55
N PHE A 92 -9.07 0.82 2.32
CA PHE A 92 -8.28 1.74 1.52
C PHE A 92 -8.85 1.86 0.11
N ILE A 93 -9.19 0.74 -0.50
CA ILE A 93 -9.72 0.75 -1.85
C ILE A 93 -11.07 1.44 -1.89
N LYS A 94 -11.90 1.23 -0.87
CA LYS A 94 -13.17 1.95 -0.77
C LYS A 94 -12.94 3.46 -0.70
N MET A 95 -11.93 3.89 0.06
CA MET A 95 -11.61 5.31 0.17
C MET A 95 -11.22 5.88 -1.19
N ILE A 96 -10.38 5.15 -1.92
CA ILE A 96 -9.93 5.62 -3.22
C ILE A 96 -11.08 5.69 -4.23
N LYS A 97 -12.09 4.82 -4.06
CA LYS A 97 -13.27 4.86 -4.91
C LYS A 97 -14.29 5.90 -4.47
N GLY A 98 -14.04 6.56 -3.36
CA GLY A 98 -14.97 7.55 -2.83
C GLY A 98 -16.15 6.95 -2.10
N GLU A 99 -16.03 5.71 -1.63
CA GLU A 99 -17.12 4.97 -1.00
C GLU A 99 -16.94 4.73 0.49
N ALA A 100 -15.85 5.17 1.06
CA ALA A 100 -15.60 4.94 2.48
C ALA A 100 -16.25 6.04 3.33
N THR A 101 -16.68 5.67 4.53
CA THR A 101 -17.20 6.66 5.48
C THR A 101 -16.04 7.40 6.13
N GLU A 102 -16.34 8.51 6.79
CA GLU A 102 -15.29 9.26 7.48
C GLU A 102 -14.65 8.43 8.59
N ASP A 103 -15.45 7.62 9.30
CA ASP A 103 -14.89 6.76 10.33
C ASP A 103 -13.92 5.76 9.75
N GLU A 104 -14.27 5.19 8.58
CA GLU A 104 -13.40 4.23 7.92
C GLU A 104 -12.10 4.89 7.49
N ILE A 105 -12.19 6.11 6.94
CA ILE A 105 -11.01 6.83 6.49
C ILE A 105 -10.11 7.16 7.68
N GLU A 106 -10.69 7.55 8.79
CA GLU A 106 -9.93 7.86 9.99
C GLU A 106 -9.14 6.66 10.46
N GLY A 107 -9.72 5.47 10.35
CA GLY A 107 -9.04 4.24 10.75
C GLY A 107 -7.87 3.89 9.87
N LEU A 108 -7.75 4.52 8.71
CA LEU A 108 -6.63 4.27 7.81
C LEU A 108 -5.39 5.06 8.21
N GLU A 109 -5.50 5.92 9.23
CA GLU A 109 -4.35 6.65 9.76
C GLU A 109 -3.59 7.38 8.65
N GLU A 110 -2.31 7.12 8.50
CA GLU A 110 -1.49 7.83 7.51
C GLU A 110 -1.95 7.59 6.08
N ALA A 111 -2.52 6.44 5.81
CA ALA A 111 -3.01 6.14 4.46
C ALA A 111 -4.15 7.06 4.06
N SER A 112 -4.82 7.69 5.02
CA SER A 112 -5.86 8.66 4.70
C SER A 112 -5.32 9.86 3.93
N ALA A 113 -4.02 10.08 3.96
CA ALA A 113 -3.40 11.15 3.20
C ALA A 113 -3.59 10.95 1.69
N LEU A 114 -3.94 9.75 1.27
CA LEU A 114 -4.15 9.46 -0.14
C LEU A 114 -5.61 9.63 -0.58
N ARG A 115 -6.47 10.12 0.32
CA ARG A 115 -7.91 10.19 0.01
C ARG A 115 -8.21 11.04 -1.22
N ASP A 116 -7.44 12.09 -1.44
CA ASP A 116 -7.71 12.98 -2.57
C ASP A 116 -7.36 12.35 -3.92
N ILE A 117 -6.67 11.22 -3.91
CA ILE A 117 -6.37 10.51 -5.14
C ILE A 117 -7.66 10.07 -5.84
N SER A 118 -8.75 9.92 -5.08
CA SER A 118 -10.04 9.56 -5.67
C SER A 118 -10.46 10.56 -6.75
N HIS A 119 -9.94 11.79 -6.69
CA HIS A 119 -10.23 12.83 -7.67
C HIS A 119 -9.21 12.89 -8.79
N MET A 120 -8.28 11.96 -8.82
CA MET A 120 -7.22 11.93 -9.81
C MET A 120 -7.20 10.58 -10.51
N PRO A 121 -8.11 10.36 -11.48
CA PRO A 121 -8.26 9.01 -12.05
C PRO A 121 -6.96 8.41 -12.60
N ALA A 122 -6.08 9.25 -13.12
CA ALA A 122 -4.84 8.73 -13.67
C ALA A 122 -3.92 8.16 -12.60
N ARG A 123 -4.14 8.54 -11.34
CA ARG A 123 -3.28 8.09 -10.25
C ARG A 123 -3.91 7.01 -9.38
N VAL A 124 -5.20 6.72 -9.59
CA VAL A 124 -5.88 5.73 -8.77
C VAL A 124 -5.17 4.38 -8.83
N LYS A 125 -4.80 3.94 -10.02
CA LYS A 125 -4.13 2.65 -10.17
C LYS A 125 -2.77 2.64 -9.49
N CYS A 126 -2.08 3.78 -9.49
CA CYS A 126 -0.79 3.88 -8.81
C CYS A 126 -0.98 3.72 -7.30
N ALA A 127 -1.99 4.38 -6.75
CA ALA A 127 -2.21 4.36 -5.30
C ALA A 127 -2.61 2.98 -4.80
N VAL A 128 -3.38 2.22 -5.59
CA VAL A 128 -3.87 0.93 -5.13
C VAL A 128 -2.97 -0.24 -5.49
N LEU A 129 -1.92 -0.01 -6.28
CA LEU A 129 -1.10 -1.12 -6.75
C LEU A 129 -0.56 -1.99 -5.62
N GLY A 130 0.09 -1.37 -4.63
CA GLY A 130 0.62 -2.13 -3.51
C GLY A 130 -0.45 -2.85 -2.73
N TRP A 131 -1.60 -2.20 -2.53
CA TRP A 131 -2.69 -2.78 -1.75
C TRP A 131 -3.34 -3.97 -2.48
N HIS A 132 -3.48 -3.88 -3.81
CA HIS A 132 -3.96 -5.02 -4.59
C HIS A 132 -2.97 -6.17 -4.55
N THR A 133 -1.69 -5.85 -4.64
CA THR A 133 -0.64 -6.87 -4.59
C THR A 133 -0.66 -7.55 -3.22
N LEU A 134 -0.85 -6.78 -2.16
CA LEU A 134 -0.98 -7.33 -0.82
C LEU A 134 -2.16 -8.29 -0.73
N SER A 135 -3.29 -7.89 -1.27
CA SER A 135 -4.48 -8.73 -1.22
C SER A 135 -4.24 -10.05 -1.92
N GLN A 136 -3.62 -10.02 -3.09
CA GLN A 136 -3.29 -11.25 -3.81
C GLN A 136 -2.30 -12.11 -3.02
N ALA A 137 -1.30 -11.47 -2.44
CA ALA A 137 -0.29 -12.20 -1.70
C ALA A 137 -0.88 -12.91 -0.48
N LEU A 138 -1.77 -12.24 0.23
CA LEU A 138 -2.34 -12.82 1.44
C LEU A 138 -3.42 -13.85 1.17
N ASN A 139 -4.11 -13.73 0.06
CA ASN A 139 -5.09 -14.73 -0.32
C ASN A 139 -4.44 -16.02 -0.78
N GLY A 140 -3.25 -15.88 -1.36
CA GLY A 140 -2.38 -17.03 -1.57
C GLY A 140 -2.81 -18.04 -2.60
N LYS A 141 -4.08 -18.23 -2.81
CA LYS A 141 -4.48 -19.22 -3.70
C LYS A 141 -4.44 -18.85 -5.08
N GLU A 142 -4.34 -17.63 -5.34
CA GLU A 142 -4.29 -17.27 -6.70
C GLU A 142 -3.09 -17.70 -7.34
N LYS A 143 -2.11 -17.94 -6.58
CA LYS A 143 -1.00 -18.29 -7.19
C LYS A 143 -1.10 -19.54 -7.74
N LYS A 144 -1.71 -20.04 -7.71
CA LYS A 144 -1.68 -21.15 -8.31
C LYS A 144 -2.09 -21.19 -9.32
#